data_5a2581cc851b8862037fc2686d4b2269
#
_entry.id   5a2581cc851b8862037fc2686d4b2269
#
_cell.length_a   1.000
_cell.length_b   1.000
_cell.length_c   1.000
_cell.angle_alpha   90.00
_cell.angle_beta   90.00
_cell.angle_gamma   90.00
#
_symmetry.space_group_name_H-M   'P 1'
#
loop_
_entity.id
_entity.type
_entity.pdbx_description
1 polymer ?
#
loop_
_entity_poly.entity_id
_entity_poly.type
_entity_poly.pdbx_seq_one_letter_code
_entity_poly.pdbx_strand_id
1 'polypeptide(L)'
;MNPIKIGVGGPVGAGKTLLVEKLTRALHDELSMAVITNDIYTKEDAKFLTHNGVLPADRIIGVETGGCPHTAIREDASMNFAAIDELIEKHPEVELIFVESGGDNLAATFSPELVDFSIYIIDVAQGEKIPRKGGQGMIKSDLFIINKTDLAPYVGASLEVMASDTKEFRGDKPFVFTNLKDNTGLDDVIDWLNQHVLLKGLK
;
A
#
# COMPACT_ATOMS: atom_id res chain seq x y z
N MET A 1 15.34 -4.88 -16.92
CA MET A 1 13.90 -4.56 -17.09
C MET A 1 13.56 -3.58 -15.96
N ASN A 2 12.78 -2.53 -16.16
CA ASN A 2 12.42 -1.67 -15.05
C ASN A 2 11.42 -2.42 -14.15
N PRO A 3 11.62 -2.44 -12.82
CA PRO A 3 10.66 -3.07 -11.92
C PRO A 3 9.32 -2.34 -11.94
N ILE A 4 8.24 -3.08 -11.69
CA ILE A 4 6.93 -2.49 -11.43
C ILE A 4 6.94 -1.87 -10.03
N LYS A 5 6.42 -0.65 -9.90
CA LYS A 5 6.37 0.07 -8.62
C LYS A 5 4.93 0.22 -8.17
N ILE A 6 4.64 -0.24 -6.95
CA ILE A 6 3.30 -0.16 -6.34
C ILE A 6 3.36 0.72 -5.11
N GLY A 7 2.62 1.83 -5.14
CA GLY A 7 2.43 2.69 -3.99
C GLY A 7 1.39 2.13 -3.03
N VAL A 8 1.70 2.11 -1.73
CA VAL A 8 0.77 1.73 -0.66
C VAL A 8 0.57 2.92 0.27
N GLY A 9 -0.57 3.58 0.15
CA GLY A 9 -0.93 4.77 0.91
C GLY A 9 -2.07 4.52 1.91
N GLY A 10 -2.22 5.43 2.86
CA GLY A 10 -3.29 5.40 3.83
C GLY A 10 -2.91 5.97 5.20
N PRO A 11 -3.90 6.19 6.08
CA PRO A 11 -3.67 6.75 7.41
C PRO A 11 -2.77 5.90 8.30
N VAL A 12 -2.24 6.54 9.35
CA VAL A 12 -1.49 5.82 10.40
C VAL A 12 -2.38 4.73 11.02
N GLY A 13 -1.81 3.55 11.18
CA GLY A 13 -2.50 2.41 11.79
C GLY A 13 -3.48 1.68 10.87
N ALA A 14 -3.70 2.10 9.62
CA ALA A 14 -4.63 1.42 8.70
C ALA A 14 -4.19 0.00 8.32
N GLY A 15 -2.90 -0.31 8.43
CA GLY A 15 -2.34 -1.63 8.14
C GLY A 15 -1.50 -1.69 6.87
N LYS A 16 -0.93 -0.56 6.42
CA LYS A 16 -0.05 -0.48 5.23
C LYS A 16 1.12 -1.46 5.31
N THR A 17 1.91 -1.36 6.37
CA THR A 17 3.11 -2.20 6.57
C THR A 17 2.76 -3.68 6.67
N LEU A 18 1.63 -4.00 7.34
CA LEU A 18 1.14 -5.38 7.40
C LEU A 18 0.69 -5.88 6.02
N LEU A 19 0.05 -5.03 5.21
CA LEU A 19 -0.32 -5.38 3.84
C LEU A 19 0.92 -5.69 3.00
N VAL A 20 1.93 -4.81 3.04
CA VAL A 20 3.21 -5.00 2.34
C VAL A 20 3.88 -6.30 2.78
N GLU A 21 3.94 -6.58 4.09
CA GLU A 21 4.48 -7.82 4.65
C GLU A 21 3.73 -9.06 4.11
N LYS A 22 2.41 -9.05 4.14
CA LYS A 22 1.59 -10.17 3.68
C LYS A 22 1.74 -10.42 2.18
N LEU A 23 1.71 -9.38 1.37
CA LEU A 23 1.89 -9.48 -0.09
C LEU A 23 3.30 -9.95 -0.44
N THR A 24 4.30 -9.41 0.22
CA THR A 24 5.70 -9.84 0.02
C THR A 24 5.86 -11.32 0.37
N ARG A 25 5.29 -11.77 1.49
CA ARG A 25 5.32 -13.17 1.91
C ARG A 25 4.59 -14.10 0.94
N ALA A 26 3.48 -13.64 0.37
CA ALA A 26 2.71 -14.45 -0.58
C ALA A 26 3.40 -14.59 -1.95
N LEU A 27 4.19 -13.60 -2.35
CA LEU A 27 4.75 -13.52 -3.71
C LEU A 27 6.27 -13.77 -3.78
N HIS A 28 6.99 -13.91 -2.65
CA HIS A 28 8.46 -13.95 -2.63
C HIS A 28 9.09 -15.17 -3.34
N ASP A 29 8.36 -16.27 -3.45
CA ASP A 29 8.83 -17.46 -4.18
C ASP A 29 8.71 -17.31 -5.71
N GLU A 30 7.89 -16.34 -6.16
CA GLU A 30 7.58 -16.14 -7.57
C GLU A 30 8.22 -14.90 -8.17
N LEU A 31 8.49 -13.88 -7.35
CA LEU A 31 8.98 -12.58 -7.78
C LEU A 31 10.16 -12.10 -6.95
N SER A 32 11.14 -11.49 -7.62
CA SER A 32 12.20 -10.75 -6.97
C SER A 32 11.68 -9.38 -6.54
N MET A 33 11.59 -9.15 -5.21
CA MET A 33 10.94 -7.95 -4.67
C MET A 33 11.87 -7.12 -3.79
N ALA A 34 11.51 -5.83 -3.66
CA ALA A 34 12.10 -4.90 -2.70
C ALA A 34 11.01 -3.98 -2.12
N VAL A 35 11.32 -3.31 -1.01
CA VAL A 35 10.40 -2.41 -0.32
C VAL A 35 11.09 -1.12 0.07
N ILE A 36 10.39 -0.01 -0.16
CA ILE A 36 10.74 1.31 0.36
C ILE A 36 9.64 1.73 1.33
N THR A 37 10.02 2.11 2.55
CA THR A 37 9.10 2.67 3.53
C THR A 37 9.42 4.13 3.78
N ASN A 38 8.38 4.97 3.81
CA ASN A 38 8.52 6.38 4.15
C ASN A 38 8.02 6.61 5.57
N ASP A 39 8.88 7.13 6.43
CA ASP A 39 8.51 7.48 7.81
C ASP A 39 9.02 8.89 8.12
N ILE A 40 8.33 9.59 9.03
CA ILE A 40 8.66 10.98 9.35
C ILE A 40 9.94 11.06 10.20
N TYR A 41 10.10 10.16 11.19
CA TYR A 41 11.15 10.26 12.20
C TYR A 41 11.89 8.96 12.48
N THR A 42 11.40 7.81 12.03
CA THR A 42 11.95 6.51 12.40
C THR A 42 11.94 5.54 11.23
N LYS A 43 12.78 4.53 11.31
CA LYS A 43 12.77 3.40 10.36
C LYS A 43 12.00 2.19 10.93
N GLU A 44 10.94 2.45 11.72
CA GLU A 44 10.22 1.36 12.40
C GLU A 44 9.55 0.40 11.43
N ASP A 45 8.94 0.90 10.36
CA ASP A 45 8.31 0.06 9.34
C ASP A 45 9.34 -0.81 8.61
N ALA A 46 10.51 -0.24 8.27
CA ALA A 46 11.61 -1.01 7.70
C ALA A 46 12.15 -2.07 8.69
N LYS A 47 12.28 -1.73 9.98
CA LYS A 47 12.67 -2.68 11.02
C LYS A 47 11.64 -3.79 11.19
N PHE A 48 10.35 -3.47 11.16
CA PHE A 48 9.28 -4.46 11.24
C PHE A 48 9.37 -5.48 10.11
N LEU A 49 9.52 -5.02 8.86
CA LEU A 49 9.66 -5.88 7.69
C LEU A 49 10.93 -6.74 7.76
N THR A 50 12.05 -6.15 8.19
CA THR A 50 13.31 -6.89 8.36
C THR A 50 13.21 -7.92 9.49
N HIS A 51 12.59 -7.56 10.63
CA HIS A 51 12.46 -8.45 11.79
C HIS A 51 11.56 -9.65 11.48
N ASN A 52 10.52 -9.47 10.68
CA ASN A 52 9.62 -10.53 10.25
C ASN A 52 10.25 -11.47 9.18
N GLY A 53 11.46 -11.15 8.70
CA GLY A 53 12.27 -12.05 7.87
C GLY A 53 11.68 -12.36 6.51
N VAL A 54 10.83 -11.47 5.95
CA VAL A 54 10.20 -11.70 4.64
C VAL A 54 11.18 -11.45 3.50
N LEU A 55 11.97 -10.37 3.62
CA LEU A 55 13.03 -10.02 2.67
C LEU A 55 14.37 -9.83 3.38
N PRO A 56 15.50 -10.06 2.69
CA PRO A 56 16.80 -9.63 3.16
C PRO A 56 16.84 -8.13 3.45
N ALA A 57 17.60 -7.72 4.47
CA ALA A 57 17.63 -6.32 4.91
C ALA A 57 18.12 -5.34 3.83
N ASP A 58 18.94 -5.79 2.90
CA ASP A 58 19.47 -5.00 1.78
C ASP A 58 18.42 -4.76 0.66
N ARG A 59 17.25 -5.40 0.75
CA ARG A 59 16.09 -5.18 -0.12
C ARG A 59 15.03 -4.26 0.51
N ILE A 60 15.30 -3.71 1.68
CA ILE A 60 14.38 -2.83 2.40
C ILE A 60 15.10 -1.51 2.70
N ILE A 61 14.58 -0.41 2.13
CA ILE A 61 15.11 0.93 2.38
C ILE A 61 14.07 1.76 3.13
N GLY A 62 14.46 2.28 4.31
CA GLY A 62 13.68 3.27 5.04
C GLY A 62 14.12 4.69 4.65
N VAL A 63 13.18 5.48 4.11
CA VAL A 63 13.38 6.89 3.78
C VAL A 63 12.81 7.75 4.91
N GLU A 64 13.65 8.58 5.52
CA GLU A 64 13.23 9.56 6.51
C GLU A 64 12.82 10.85 5.80
N THR A 65 11.54 11.18 5.85
CA THR A 65 10.99 12.30 5.05
C THR A 65 11.10 13.66 5.73
N GLY A 66 11.53 13.71 7.00
CA GLY A 66 11.89 14.93 7.74
C GLY A 66 10.84 16.03 7.85
N GLY A 67 9.59 15.77 7.41
CA GLY A 67 8.55 16.78 7.33
C GLY A 67 7.21 16.20 6.93
N CYS A 68 6.59 16.72 5.86
CA CYS A 68 5.30 16.26 5.40
C CYS A 68 5.44 14.99 4.55
N PRO A 69 4.86 13.83 4.97
CA PRO A 69 4.96 12.56 4.22
C PRO A 69 4.38 12.65 2.80
N HIS A 70 3.43 13.55 2.58
CA HIS A 70 2.81 13.76 1.26
C HIS A 70 3.81 14.31 0.24
N THR A 71 4.70 15.19 0.68
CA THR A 71 5.72 15.80 -0.19
C THR A 71 6.63 14.72 -0.75
N ALA A 72 7.09 13.79 0.09
CA ALA A 72 8.05 12.75 -0.29
C ALA A 72 7.53 11.76 -1.33
N ILE A 73 6.23 11.58 -1.45
CA ILE A 73 5.64 10.65 -2.43
C ILE A 73 5.02 11.36 -3.65
N ARG A 74 4.99 12.71 -3.65
CA ARG A 74 4.34 13.47 -4.72
C ARG A 74 5.12 14.69 -5.18
N GLU A 75 5.24 15.75 -4.35
CA GLU A 75 5.80 17.03 -4.78
C GLU A 75 7.33 17.00 -4.91
N ASP A 76 8.00 16.27 -4.02
CA ASP A 76 9.45 16.07 -4.04
C ASP A 76 9.78 14.60 -3.70
N ALA A 77 9.63 13.75 -4.69
CA ALA A 77 9.90 12.33 -4.57
C ALA A 77 11.40 11.97 -4.77
N SER A 78 12.30 12.94 -4.77
CA SER A 78 13.73 12.75 -5.07
C SER A 78 14.41 11.68 -4.22
N MET A 79 14.11 11.63 -2.91
CA MET A 79 14.65 10.60 -2.02
C MET A 79 14.14 9.20 -2.35
N ASN A 80 12.88 9.07 -2.74
CA ASN A 80 12.31 7.80 -3.17
C ASN A 80 12.88 7.35 -4.52
N PHE A 81 13.10 8.27 -5.47
CA PHE A 81 13.79 7.93 -6.71
C PHE A 81 15.22 7.45 -6.45
N ALA A 82 15.97 8.13 -5.59
CA ALA A 82 17.32 7.70 -5.22
C ALA A 82 17.31 6.31 -4.56
N ALA A 83 16.32 6.01 -3.71
CA ALA A 83 16.17 4.69 -3.09
C ALA A 83 15.81 3.60 -4.12
N ILE A 84 14.96 3.91 -5.11
CA ILE A 84 14.65 3.01 -6.22
C ILE A 84 15.91 2.71 -7.04
N ASP A 85 16.67 3.75 -7.40
CA ASP A 85 17.92 3.60 -8.17
C ASP A 85 18.94 2.75 -7.42
N GLU A 86 19.10 2.97 -6.10
CA GLU A 86 19.95 2.16 -5.23
C GLU A 86 19.53 0.68 -5.22
N LEU A 87 18.23 0.40 -5.11
CA LEU A 87 17.72 -0.97 -5.13
C LEU A 87 17.96 -1.65 -6.49
N ILE A 88 17.75 -0.95 -7.60
CA ILE A 88 17.97 -1.48 -8.95
C ILE A 88 19.47 -1.73 -9.19
N GLU A 89 20.35 -0.86 -8.70
CA GLU A 89 21.80 -1.03 -8.82
C GLU A 89 22.30 -2.25 -8.04
N LYS A 90 21.80 -2.44 -6.81
CA LYS A 90 22.17 -3.57 -5.95
C LYS A 90 21.52 -4.88 -6.38
N HIS A 91 20.30 -4.81 -6.88
CA HIS A 91 19.46 -5.96 -7.23
C HIS A 91 18.88 -5.78 -8.64
N PRO A 92 19.69 -5.89 -9.70
CA PRO A 92 19.24 -5.67 -11.10
C PRO A 92 18.17 -6.67 -11.57
N GLU A 93 17.96 -7.75 -10.81
CA GLU A 93 16.92 -8.74 -11.04
C GLU A 93 15.59 -8.39 -10.38
N VAL A 94 15.48 -7.27 -9.64
CA VAL A 94 14.23 -6.87 -8.96
C VAL A 94 13.13 -6.62 -9.98
N GLU A 95 11.97 -7.24 -9.74
CA GLU A 95 10.79 -7.21 -10.63
C GLU A 95 9.67 -6.32 -10.07
N LEU A 96 9.58 -6.21 -8.73
CA LEU A 96 8.52 -5.48 -8.05
C LEU A 96 9.08 -4.70 -6.85
N ILE A 97 8.72 -3.42 -6.76
CA ILE A 97 9.05 -2.56 -5.62
C ILE A 97 7.77 -2.03 -5.00
N PHE A 98 7.55 -2.31 -3.72
CA PHE A 98 6.52 -1.61 -2.94
C PHE A 98 7.09 -0.30 -2.39
N VAL A 99 6.33 0.79 -2.55
CA VAL A 99 6.64 2.11 -1.95
C VAL A 99 5.53 2.44 -0.96
N GLU A 100 5.81 2.24 0.33
CA GLU A 100 4.87 2.56 1.41
C GLU A 100 4.96 4.05 1.75
N SER A 101 3.82 4.75 1.81
CA SER A 101 3.77 6.13 2.29
C SER A 101 3.87 6.21 3.81
N GLY A 102 4.35 7.31 4.33
CA GLY A 102 4.07 7.71 5.71
C GLY A 102 2.56 7.87 5.95
N GLY A 103 2.12 7.88 7.21
CA GLY A 103 0.70 8.03 7.52
C GLY A 103 0.12 9.34 7.00
N ASP A 104 -1.06 9.29 6.41
CA ASP A 104 -1.74 10.45 5.84
C ASP A 104 -3.17 10.66 6.40
N ASN A 105 -3.83 11.71 5.94
CA ASN A 105 -5.18 12.12 6.33
C ASN A 105 -6.20 12.02 5.18
N LEU A 106 -6.14 10.99 4.35
CA LEU A 106 -6.98 10.71 3.20
C LEU A 106 -6.66 11.53 1.93
N ALA A 107 -5.72 12.47 1.99
CA ALA A 107 -5.43 13.36 0.87
C ALA A 107 -4.22 12.92 0.03
N ALA A 108 -3.33 12.09 0.59
CA ALA A 108 -2.11 11.71 -0.09
C ALA A 108 -2.38 10.87 -1.34
N THR A 109 -1.71 11.24 -2.42
CA THR A 109 -1.66 10.48 -3.67
C THR A 109 -0.22 10.40 -4.12
N PHE A 110 0.17 9.26 -4.70
CA PHE A 110 1.49 9.12 -5.28
C PHE A 110 1.65 9.95 -6.57
N SER A 111 2.87 10.39 -6.82
CA SER A 111 3.24 10.88 -8.15
C SER A 111 3.15 9.75 -9.17
N PRO A 112 2.55 9.98 -10.35
CA PRO A 112 2.51 8.96 -11.42
C PRO A 112 3.90 8.64 -12.00
N GLU A 113 4.90 9.46 -11.71
CA GLU A 113 6.29 9.18 -12.09
C GLU A 113 6.96 8.23 -11.08
N LEU A 114 6.50 8.23 -9.83
CA LEU A 114 7.07 7.42 -8.76
C LEU A 114 6.55 5.99 -8.77
N VAL A 115 5.25 5.79 -9.02
CA VAL A 115 4.63 4.46 -8.98
C VAL A 115 3.76 4.21 -10.22
N ASP A 116 3.72 2.96 -10.64
CA ASP A 116 2.92 2.52 -11.80
C ASP A 116 1.47 2.23 -11.39
N PHE A 117 1.28 1.72 -10.16
CA PHE A 117 -0.03 1.44 -9.55
C PHE A 117 -0.05 1.92 -8.10
N SER A 118 -1.26 2.17 -7.58
CA SER A 118 -1.45 2.61 -6.21
C SER A 118 -2.56 1.84 -5.50
N ILE A 119 -2.28 1.41 -4.28
CA ILE A 119 -3.23 0.82 -3.33
C ILE A 119 -3.43 1.84 -2.21
N TYR A 120 -4.68 2.10 -1.85
CA TYR A 120 -5.00 2.93 -0.71
C TYR A 120 -5.77 2.14 0.32
N ILE A 121 -5.31 2.13 1.58
CA ILE A 121 -5.90 1.35 2.65
C ILE A 121 -6.38 2.24 3.80
N ILE A 122 -7.60 2.03 4.25
CA ILE A 122 -8.16 2.55 5.50
C ILE A 122 -8.57 1.39 6.40
N ASP A 123 -9.00 1.66 7.64
CA ASP A 123 -9.63 0.67 8.48
C ASP A 123 -10.99 1.13 9.03
N VAL A 124 -11.83 0.17 9.42
CA VAL A 124 -13.19 0.45 9.90
C VAL A 124 -13.20 1.25 11.21
N ALA A 125 -12.15 1.17 12.04
CA ALA A 125 -12.08 1.89 13.31
C ALA A 125 -11.85 3.40 13.14
N GLN A 126 -11.44 3.84 11.94
CA GLN A 126 -11.36 5.27 11.60
C GLN A 126 -12.75 5.89 11.40
N GLY A 127 -13.79 5.07 11.29
CA GLY A 127 -15.18 5.45 11.24
C GLY A 127 -15.88 5.13 9.92
N GLU A 128 -17.13 4.70 10.04
CA GLU A 128 -18.00 4.34 8.91
C GLU A 128 -18.06 5.41 7.81
N LYS A 129 -17.98 6.70 8.22
CA LYS A 129 -18.13 7.85 7.31
C LYS A 129 -16.88 8.19 6.50
N ILE A 130 -15.78 7.44 6.65
CA ILE A 130 -14.53 7.76 5.94
C ILE A 130 -14.70 7.66 4.42
N PRO A 131 -15.28 6.60 3.84
CA PRO A 131 -15.50 6.56 2.39
C PRO A 131 -16.33 7.74 1.86
N ARG A 132 -17.36 8.15 2.60
CA ARG A 132 -18.24 9.28 2.28
C ARG A 132 -17.52 10.64 2.23
N LYS A 133 -16.37 10.78 2.90
CA LYS A 133 -15.55 12.00 2.83
C LYS A 133 -14.81 12.16 1.51
N GLY A 134 -14.68 11.11 0.70
CA GLY A 134 -14.19 11.19 -0.66
C GLY A 134 -12.76 11.69 -0.79
N GLY A 135 -11.84 11.26 0.06
CA GLY A 135 -10.42 11.66 0.01
C GLY A 135 -9.74 11.28 -1.30
N GLN A 136 -8.82 12.11 -1.79
CA GLN A 136 -8.15 11.91 -3.08
C GLN A 136 -7.36 10.60 -3.15
N GLY A 137 -6.75 10.15 -2.04
CA GLY A 137 -6.06 8.87 -1.97
C GLY A 137 -7.01 7.72 -2.29
N MET A 138 -8.21 7.71 -1.69
CA MET A 138 -9.23 6.72 -1.96
C MET A 138 -9.73 6.78 -3.42
N ILE A 139 -10.08 7.99 -3.92
CA ILE A 139 -10.71 8.13 -5.24
C ILE A 139 -9.75 7.77 -6.37
N LYS A 140 -8.47 8.17 -6.25
CA LYS A 140 -7.49 8.03 -7.33
C LYS A 140 -6.77 6.69 -7.35
N SER A 141 -6.67 6.00 -6.21
CA SER A 141 -5.99 4.70 -6.17
C SER A 141 -6.60 3.68 -7.14
N ASP A 142 -5.78 2.77 -7.62
CA ASP A 142 -6.21 1.69 -8.51
C ASP A 142 -6.99 0.64 -7.72
N LEU A 143 -6.50 0.27 -6.53
CA LEU A 143 -7.22 -0.56 -5.58
C LEU A 143 -7.46 0.20 -4.26
N PHE A 144 -8.65 0.07 -3.69
CA PHE A 144 -8.98 0.58 -2.37
C PHE A 144 -9.26 -0.57 -1.40
N ILE A 145 -8.72 -0.49 -0.19
CA ILE A 145 -8.88 -1.54 0.83
C ILE A 145 -9.52 -0.93 2.08
N ILE A 146 -10.54 -1.59 2.60
CA ILE A 146 -11.16 -1.32 3.90
C ILE A 146 -10.79 -2.46 4.83
N ASN A 147 -9.82 -2.23 5.70
CA ASN A 147 -9.21 -3.24 6.56
C ASN A 147 -9.86 -3.31 7.95
N LYS A 148 -9.48 -4.35 8.72
CA LYS A 148 -9.91 -4.60 10.10
C LYS A 148 -11.43 -4.76 10.23
N THR A 149 -12.04 -5.45 9.27
CA THR A 149 -13.50 -5.65 9.23
C THR A 149 -14.05 -6.36 10.46
N ASP A 150 -13.23 -7.13 11.17
CA ASP A 150 -13.53 -7.74 12.46
C ASP A 150 -13.88 -6.71 13.56
N LEU A 151 -13.40 -5.49 13.44
CA LEU A 151 -13.67 -4.41 14.39
C LEU A 151 -15.02 -3.71 14.13
N ALA A 152 -15.65 -3.89 12.98
CA ALA A 152 -16.88 -3.20 12.59
C ALA A 152 -17.99 -3.26 13.66
N PRO A 153 -18.32 -4.42 14.27
CA PRO A 153 -19.33 -4.49 15.33
C PRO A 153 -18.98 -3.69 16.59
N TYR A 154 -17.67 -3.57 16.90
CA TYR A 154 -17.20 -2.91 18.12
C TYR A 154 -17.15 -1.38 18.00
N VAL A 155 -17.03 -0.87 16.78
CA VAL A 155 -16.98 0.57 16.50
C VAL A 155 -18.29 1.10 15.91
N GLY A 156 -19.31 0.23 15.77
CA GLY A 156 -20.61 0.61 15.24
C GLY A 156 -20.58 0.98 13.76
N ALA A 157 -19.67 0.38 12.99
CA ALA A 157 -19.56 0.61 11.54
C ALA A 157 -20.37 -0.45 10.77
N SER A 158 -21.14 -0.01 9.76
CA SER A 158 -21.77 -0.90 8.78
C SER A 158 -20.91 -1.02 7.53
N LEU A 159 -20.49 -2.25 7.23
CA LEU A 159 -19.73 -2.53 6.01
C LEU A 159 -20.57 -2.27 4.74
N GLU A 160 -21.89 -2.46 4.80
CA GLU A 160 -22.80 -2.17 3.70
C GLU A 160 -22.85 -0.66 3.38
N VAL A 161 -22.89 0.17 4.43
CA VAL A 161 -22.84 1.63 4.27
C VAL A 161 -21.48 2.05 3.70
N MET A 162 -20.39 1.51 4.24
CA MET A 162 -19.05 1.80 3.71
C MET A 162 -18.89 1.36 2.25
N ALA A 163 -19.47 0.21 1.87
CA ALA A 163 -19.47 -0.26 0.47
C ALA A 163 -20.27 0.67 -0.44
N SER A 164 -21.45 1.10 -0.02
CA SER A 164 -22.30 2.03 -0.77
C SER A 164 -21.61 3.37 -0.99
N ASP A 165 -21.06 3.95 0.07
CA ASP A 165 -20.32 5.22 0.01
C ASP A 165 -19.07 5.09 -0.88
N THR A 166 -18.37 3.95 -0.81
CA THR A 166 -17.21 3.69 -1.66
C THR A 166 -17.57 3.67 -3.13
N LYS A 167 -18.64 2.98 -3.50
CA LYS A 167 -19.13 2.92 -4.89
C LYS A 167 -19.56 4.29 -5.41
N GLU A 168 -20.17 5.12 -4.56
CA GLU A 168 -20.58 6.47 -4.94
C GLU A 168 -19.39 7.32 -5.42
N PHE A 169 -18.24 7.24 -4.75
CA PHE A 169 -17.08 8.06 -5.06
C PHE A 169 -16.08 7.40 -6.01
N ARG A 170 -16.02 6.07 -6.08
CA ARG A 170 -15.08 5.34 -6.93
C ARG A 170 -15.69 4.84 -8.23
N GLY A 171 -17.03 4.78 -8.33
CA GLY A 171 -17.70 4.15 -9.47
C GLY A 171 -17.32 2.67 -9.56
N ASP A 172 -16.85 2.25 -10.75
CA ASP A 172 -16.48 0.86 -11.04
C ASP A 172 -15.06 0.46 -10.60
N LYS A 173 -14.31 1.38 -10.01
CA LYS A 173 -12.97 1.06 -9.51
C LYS A 173 -13.03 0.05 -8.36
N PRO A 174 -12.15 -0.98 -8.36
CA PRO A 174 -12.21 -2.07 -7.40
C PRO A 174 -11.93 -1.61 -5.97
N PHE A 175 -12.61 -2.25 -5.02
CA PHE A 175 -12.29 -2.18 -3.60
C PHE A 175 -12.52 -3.52 -2.92
N VAL A 176 -11.80 -3.78 -1.84
CA VAL A 176 -11.82 -5.04 -1.10
C VAL A 176 -11.97 -4.77 0.39
N PHE A 177 -12.77 -5.58 1.06
CA PHE A 177 -12.81 -5.65 2.52
C PHE A 177 -11.81 -6.69 3.00
N THR A 178 -10.98 -6.33 4.00
CA THR A 178 -9.99 -7.24 4.55
C THR A 178 -9.99 -7.28 6.07
N ASN A 179 -9.53 -8.40 6.63
CA ASN A 179 -8.91 -8.47 7.94
C ASN A 179 -7.52 -9.09 7.77
N LEU A 180 -6.52 -8.25 7.60
CA LEU A 180 -5.15 -8.72 7.34
C LEU A 180 -4.54 -9.50 8.50
N LYS A 181 -5.12 -9.42 9.70
CA LYS A 181 -4.66 -10.18 10.86
C LYS A 181 -4.85 -11.69 10.67
N ASP A 182 -5.96 -12.10 10.08
CA ASP A 182 -6.33 -13.50 9.82
C ASP A 182 -6.33 -13.86 8.33
N ASN A 183 -5.86 -12.96 7.47
CA ASN A 183 -5.79 -13.07 6.01
C ASN A 183 -7.14 -13.03 5.28
N THR A 184 -8.24 -12.68 5.94
CA THR A 184 -9.53 -12.50 5.26
C THR A 184 -9.41 -11.43 4.17
N GLY A 185 -9.81 -11.74 2.95
CA GLY A 185 -9.76 -10.84 1.78
C GLY A 185 -8.35 -10.61 1.22
N LEU A 186 -7.31 -11.25 1.75
CA LEU A 186 -5.95 -11.15 1.20
C LEU A 186 -5.87 -11.76 -0.21
N ASP A 187 -6.53 -12.88 -0.43
CA ASP A 187 -6.56 -13.56 -1.73
C ASP A 187 -7.18 -12.66 -2.81
N ASP A 188 -8.21 -11.89 -2.49
CA ASP A 188 -8.82 -10.92 -3.42
C ASP A 188 -7.82 -9.82 -3.84
N VAL A 189 -6.95 -9.39 -2.91
CA VAL A 189 -5.87 -8.42 -3.21
C VAL A 189 -4.80 -9.06 -4.09
N ILE A 190 -4.41 -10.30 -3.81
CA ILE A 190 -3.44 -11.05 -4.63
C ILE A 190 -3.98 -11.30 -6.03
N ASP A 191 -5.26 -11.67 -6.15
CA ASP A 191 -5.92 -11.86 -7.43
C ASP A 191 -5.95 -10.56 -8.24
N TRP A 192 -6.25 -9.43 -7.60
CA TRP A 192 -6.19 -8.13 -8.25
C TRP A 192 -4.77 -7.83 -8.77
N LEU A 193 -3.73 -8.08 -7.96
CA LEU A 193 -2.33 -7.91 -8.38
C LEU A 193 -2.00 -8.80 -9.57
N ASN A 194 -2.37 -10.07 -9.53
CA ASN A 194 -2.11 -11.01 -10.61
C ASN A 194 -2.79 -10.61 -11.92
N GLN A 195 -4.03 -10.12 -11.86
CA GLN A 195 -4.83 -9.77 -13.04
C GLN A 195 -4.46 -8.41 -13.63
N HIS A 196 -4.24 -7.40 -12.80
CA HIS A 196 -4.12 -6.00 -13.25
C HIS A 196 -2.68 -5.49 -13.29
N VAL A 197 -1.81 -6.02 -12.45
CA VAL A 197 -0.43 -5.55 -12.31
C VAL A 197 0.55 -6.51 -12.96
N LEU A 198 0.49 -7.79 -12.60
CA LEU A 198 1.42 -8.81 -13.09
C LEU A 198 0.96 -9.44 -14.40
N LEU A 199 -0.29 -9.18 -14.82
CA LEU A 199 -0.91 -9.67 -16.06
C LEU A 199 -0.78 -11.21 -16.22
N LYS A 200 -0.79 -11.95 -15.10
CA LYS A 200 -0.72 -13.41 -15.11
C LYS A 200 -1.99 -13.98 -15.74
N GLY A 201 -1.83 -14.74 -16.80
CA GLY A 201 -2.96 -15.37 -17.51
C GLY A 201 -3.36 -14.69 -18.84
N LEU A 202 -2.77 -13.57 -19.20
CA LEU A 202 -2.86 -13.01 -20.55
C LEU A 202 -1.83 -13.73 -21.45
N LYS A 203 -2.17 -14.97 -21.87
CA LYS A 203 -1.49 -15.69 -22.96
C LYS A 203 -2.46 -15.89 -24.10
#